data_1183e9b50c1ed1f5552a6fdf6092ea74
#
_entry.id   1183e9b50c1ed1f5552a6fdf6092ea74
#
_cell.length_a   1.000
_cell.length_b   1.000
_cell.length_c   1.000
_cell.angle_alpha   90.00
_cell.angle_beta   90.00
_cell.angle_gamma   90.00
#
_symmetry.space_group_name_H-M   'P 1'
#
loop_
_entity.id
_entity.type
_entity.pdbx_description
1 polymer ?
#
loop_
_entity_poly.entity_id
_entity_poly.type
_entity_poly.pdbx_seq_one_letter_code
_entity_poly.pdbx_strand_id
1 'polypeptide(L)'
;MLKTYTGSCHCGKIRFEIDAEIDHVRVCDCSVCSRRGALIFRVEEDCFRLLSPDINQLSLYQWGTKTAKDYFCPTCGILPFRRPSALTKEEIAKGMKPFSGWAINTRCLENFDLENVPKKQIQGSAL
;
A
#
# COMPACT_ATOMS: atom_id res chain seq x y z
N MET A 1 -4.62 -10.59 17.01
CA MET A 1 -3.72 -11.69 16.58
C MET A 1 -3.36 -11.50 15.11
N LEU A 2 -2.10 -11.58 14.78
CA LEU A 2 -1.66 -11.45 13.39
C LEU A 2 -2.06 -12.67 12.57
N LYS A 3 -2.51 -12.41 11.35
CA LYS A 3 -2.87 -13.44 10.38
C LYS A 3 -2.04 -13.21 9.12
N THR A 4 -1.62 -14.29 8.47
CA THR A 4 -0.88 -14.20 7.21
C THR A 4 -1.88 -14.17 6.05
N TYR A 5 -1.76 -13.14 5.21
CA TYR A 5 -2.52 -12.99 3.98
C TYR A 5 -1.59 -13.11 2.79
N THR A 6 -2.04 -13.79 1.75
CA THR A 6 -1.35 -13.81 0.46
C THR A 6 -2.02 -12.86 -0.50
N GLY A 7 -1.23 -12.25 -1.38
CA GLY A 7 -1.75 -11.34 -2.38
C GLY A 7 -1.04 -11.48 -3.70
N SER A 8 -1.64 -10.94 -4.74
CA SER A 8 -1.07 -10.96 -6.08
C SER A 8 -1.65 -9.82 -6.93
N CYS A 9 -0.94 -9.50 -8.03
CA CYS A 9 -1.52 -8.69 -9.09
C CYS A 9 -2.47 -9.55 -9.92
N HIS A 10 -3.16 -8.95 -10.88
CA HIS A 10 -4.16 -9.67 -11.67
C HIS A 10 -3.56 -10.83 -12.48
N CYS A 11 -2.42 -10.62 -13.13
CA CYS A 11 -1.80 -11.67 -13.95
C CYS A 11 -1.02 -12.70 -13.15
N GLY A 12 -0.83 -12.49 -11.85
CA GLY A 12 -0.11 -13.40 -10.96
C GLY A 12 1.40 -13.25 -10.97
N LYS A 13 1.96 -12.35 -11.75
CA LYS A 13 3.40 -12.14 -11.81
C LYS A 13 3.97 -11.64 -10.48
N ILE A 14 3.25 -10.74 -9.81
CA ILE A 14 3.63 -10.25 -8.48
C ILE A 14 2.88 -11.08 -7.45
N ARG A 15 3.62 -11.68 -6.51
CA ARG A 15 3.07 -12.43 -5.39
C ARG A 15 3.76 -11.99 -4.11
N PHE A 16 2.97 -11.80 -3.05
CA PHE A 16 3.50 -11.34 -1.77
C PHE A 16 2.69 -11.91 -0.60
N GLU A 17 3.25 -11.76 0.60
CA GLU A 17 2.58 -12.13 1.86
C GLU A 17 2.71 -10.98 2.83
N ILE A 18 1.69 -10.82 3.68
CA ILE A 18 1.75 -9.91 4.81
C ILE A 18 1.24 -10.59 6.06
N ASP A 19 1.77 -10.17 7.21
CA ASP A 19 1.25 -10.54 8.52
C ASP A 19 0.54 -9.31 9.07
N ALA A 20 -0.76 -9.42 9.33
CA ALA A 20 -1.55 -8.25 9.72
C ALA A 20 -2.80 -8.67 10.49
N GLU A 21 -3.28 -7.73 11.31
CA GLU A 21 -4.61 -7.79 11.91
C GLU A 21 -5.40 -6.63 11.30
N ILE A 22 -6.14 -6.92 10.22
CA ILE A 22 -6.81 -5.89 9.43
C ILE A 22 -8.21 -5.66 10.00
N ASP A 23 -8.36 -4.59 10.77
CA ASP A 23 -9.63 -4.19 11.38
C ASP A 23 -10.29 -3.05 10.63
N HIS A 24 -9.59 -2.43 9.69
CA HIS A 24 -10.11 -1.37 8.83
C HIS A 24 -9.23 -1.24 7.60
N VAL A 25 -9.75 -0.56 6.57
CA VAL A 25 -8.93 -0.14 5.43
C VAL A 25 -9.11 1.36 5.21
N ARG A 26 -8.12 1.99 4.61
CA ARG A 26 -8.10 3.43 4.36
C ARG A 26 -8.51 3.74 2.94
N VAL A 27 -9.40 4.73 2.79
CA VAL A 27 -9.79 5.28 1.49
C VAL A 27 -9.26 6.71 1.44
N CYS A 28 -8.24 6.94 0.64
CA CYS A 28 -7.60 8.25 0.51
C CYS A 28 -8.16 9.00 -0.69
N ASP A 29 -8.46 10.29 -0.52
CA ASP A 29 -9.02 11.13 -1.57
C ASP A 29 -7.99 11.95 -2.35
N CYS A 30 -6.69 11.72 -2.14
CA CYS A 30 -5.66 12.40 -2.92
C CYS A 30 -5.76 12.04 -4.41
N SER A 31 -5.13 12.85 -5.27
CA SER A 31 -5.30 12.74 -6.72
C SER A 31 -4.96 11.35 -7.27
N VAL A 32 -3.93 10.71 -6.74
CA VAL A 32 -3.52 9.38 -7.22
C VAL A 32 -4.36 8.27 -6.60
N CYS A 33 -4.65 8.34 -5.30
CA CYS A 33 -5.42 7.30 -4.61
C CYS A 33 -6.86 7.25 -5.08
N SER A 34 -7.47 8.42 -5.35
CA SER A 34 -8.84 8.48 -5.85
C SER A 34 -8.97 7.82 -7.23
N ARG A 35 -7.96 7.96 -8.08
CA ARG A 35 -7.96 7.34 -9.41
C ARG A 35 -7.72 5.84 -9.36
N ARG A 36 -6.93 5.37 -8.39
CA ARG A 36 -6.67 3.93 -8.22
C ARG A 36 -7.83 3.19 -7.60
N GLY A 37 -8.60 3.85 -6.74
CA GLY A 37 -9.64 3.17 -5.96
C GLY A 37 -9.06 2.17 -4.98
N ALA A 38 -7.83 2.32 -4.56
CA ALA A 38 -7.17 1.38 -3.67
C ALA A 38 -7.74 1.47 -2.25
N LEU A 39 -7.86 0.33 -1.58
CA LEU A 39 -8.23 0.24 -0.17
C LEU A 39 -6.98 -0.18 0.60
N ILE A 40 -6.40 0.74 1.35
CA ILE A 40 -5.04 0.64 1.87
C ILE A 40 -5.00 0.21 3.32
N PHE A 41 -4.07 -0.71 3.64
CA PHE A 41 -3.69 -1.02 5.01
C PHE A 41 -2.17 -1.00 5.12
N ARG A 42 -1.63 -0.33 6.14
CA ARG A 42 -0.18 -0.21 6.34
C ARG A 42 0.33 -1.35 7.20
N VAL A 43 1.46 -1.93 6.80
CA VAL A 43 2.16 -2.97 7.57
C VAL A 43 3.61 -2.55 7.78
N GLU A 44 4.19 -3.00 8.90
CA GLU A 44 5.59 -2.76 9.20
C GLU A 44 6.50 -3.51 8.22
N GLU A 45 7.74 -3.07 8.12
CA GLU A 45 8.74 -3.64 7.19
C GLU A 45 8.86 -5.15 7.33
N ASP A 46 8.95 -5.65 8.56
CA ASP A 46 9.15 -7.07 8.84
C ASP A 46 7.88 -7.91 8.67
N CYS A 47 6.75 -7.27 8.44
CA CYS A 47 5.48 -7.95 8.19
C CYS A 47 5.14 -8.09 6.69
N PHE A 48 6.07 -7.73 5.81
CA PHE A 48 5.89 -7.81 4.37
C PHE A 48 6.96 -8.69 3.73
N ARG A 49 6.54 -9.58 2.83
CA ARG A 49 7.46 -10.44 2.07
C ARG A 49 7.05 -10.46 0.61
N LEU A 50 7.95 -10.03 -0.26
CA LEU A 50 7.76 -10.16 -1.71
C LEU A 50 8.23 -11.54 -2.14
N LEU A 51 7.32 -12.35 -2.65
CA LEU A 51 7.61 -13.73 -3.05
C LEU A 51 8.13 -13.83 -4.48
N SER A 52 7.58 -13.01 -5.39
CA SER A 52 8.02 -12.93 -6.79
C SER A 52 7.46 -11.67 -7.43
N PRO A 53 8.11 -11.08 -8.41
CA PRO A 53 9.51 -11.27 -8.79
C PRO A 53 10.44 -10.49 -7.87
N ASP A 54 11.69 -10.27 -8.26
CA ASP A 54 12.58 -9.34 -7.58
C ASP A 54 11.98 -7.93 -7.68
N ILE A 55 12.12 -7.13 -6.61
CA ILE A 55 11.56 -5.76 -6.56
C ILE A 55 12.03 -4.89 -7.73
N ASN A 56 13.23 -5.12 -8.23
CA ASN A 56 13.80 -4.37 -9.35
C ASN A 56 13.15 -4.69 -10.70
N GLN A 57 12.33 -5.73 -10.77
CA GLN A 57 11.61 -6.12 -11.97
C GLN A 57 10.22 -5.50 -12.05
N LEU A 58 9.81 -4.78 -11.02
CA LEU A 58 8.53 -4.10 -10.99
C LEU A 58 8.67 -2.71 -11.61
N SER A 59 7.58 -2.24 -12.21
CA SER A 59 7.51 -0.85 -12.67
C SER A 59 7.33 0.08 -11.48
N LEU A 60 7.81 1.30 -11.60
CA LEU A 60 7.83 2.27 -10.52
C LEU A 60 7.27 3.60 -11.02
N TYR A 61 6.29 4.12 -10.28
CA TYR A 61 5.78 5.47 -10.51
C TYR A 61 6.10 6.34 -9.29
N GLN A 62 6.67 7.50 -9.53
CA GLN A 62 6.97 8.49 -8.49
C GLN A 62 6.49 9.86 -8.94
N TRP A 63 5.92 10.62 -8.00
CA TRP A 63 5.39 11.97 -8.27
C TRP A 63 5.55 12.85 -7.03
N GLY A 64 5.23 14.14 -7.17
CA GLY A 64 5.38 15.10 -6.08
C GLY A 64 6.83 15.19 -5.61
N THR A 65 7.07 14.95 -4.34
CA THR A 65 8.43 14.97 -3.76
C THR A 65 9.29 13.80 -4.22
N LYS A 66 8.71 12.82 -4.89
CA LYS A 66 9.38 11.60 -5.37
C LYS A 66 10.02 10.76 -4.26
N THR A 67 9.47 10.86 -3.04
CA THR A 67 9.94 10.06 -1.91
C THR A 67 9.12 8.78 -1.74
N ALA A 68 7.87 8.77 -2.21
CA ALA A 68 7.07 7.54 -2.27
C ALA A 68 7.48 6.70 -3.46
N LYS A 69 7.32 5.39 -3.33
CA LYS A 69 7.59 4.44 -4.42
C LYS A 69 6.36 3.59 -4.67
N ASP A 70 5.72 3.84 -5.79
CA ASP A 70 4.49 3.16 -6.19
C ASP A 70 4.83 2.05 -7.17
N TYR A 71 4.90 0.82 -6.67
CA TYR A 71 5.26 -0.35 -7.49
C TYR A 71 4.04 -0.93 -8.16
N PHE A 72 4.14 -1.23 -9.43
CA PHE A 72 3.04 -1.87 -10.15
C PHE A 72 3.56 -2.91 -11.13
N CYS A 73 2.66 -3.82 -11.51
CA CYS A 73 3.03 -4.89 -12.43
C CYS A 73 3.26 -4.34 -13.83
N PRO A 74 4.43 -4.61 -14.45
CA PRO A 74 4.68 -4.13 -15.80
C PRO A 74 3.82 -4.83 -16.87
N THR A 75 3.20 -5.95 -16.52
CA THR A 75 2.37 -6.74 -17.43
C THR A 75 0.89 -6.38 -17.34
N CYS A 76 0.32 -6.35 -16.13
CA CYS A 76 -1.13 -6.08 -15.97
C CYS A 76 -1.45 -4.69 -15.43
N GLY A 77 -0.45 -3.94 -14.96
CA GLY A 77 -0.64 -2.56 -14.49
C GLY A 77 -1.20 -2.41 -13.08
N ILE A 78 -1.48 -3.49 -12.39
CA ILE A 78 -2.06 -3.43 -11.04
C ILE A 78 -0.99 -3.04 -10.03
N LEU A 79 -1.36 -2.14 -9.09
CA LEU A 79 -0.51 -1.71 -7.99
C LEU A 79 -0.92 -2.47 -6.72
N PRO A 80 -0.14 -3.50 -6.30
CA PRO A 80 -0.49 -4.26 -5.10
C PRO A 80 0.04 -3.65 -3.81
N PHE A 81 1.10 -2.84 -3.88
CA PHE A 81 1.70 -2.21 -2.70
C PHE A 81 2.58 -1.02 -3.09
N ARG A 82 2.84 -0.17 -2.10
CA ARG A 82 3.71 0.98 -2.29
C ARG A 82 4.48 1.29 -1.01
N ARG A 83 5.61 1.98 -1.16
CA ARG A 83 6.32 2.62 -0.05
C ARG A 83 5.75 4.02 0.13
N PRO A 84 5.16 4.35 1.29
CA PRO A 84 4.69 5.71 1.54
C PRO A 84 5.82 6.74 1.49
N SER A 85 5.47 7.99 1.22
CA SER A 85 6.44 9.08 1.16
C SER A 85 7.07 9.36 2.52
N ALA A 86 8.31 9.85 2.50
CA ALA A 86 8.96 10.36 3.70
C ALA A 86 8.21 11.59 4.21
N LEU A 87 8.28 11.81 5.52
CA LEU A 87 7.68 13.00 6.12
C LEU A 87 8.46 14.26 5.73
N THR A 88 7.73 15.34 5.52
CA THR A 88 8.34 16.68 5.34
C THR A 88 8.82 17.19 6.70
N LYS A 89 9.66 18.23 6.68
CA LYS A 89 10.10 18.88 7.92
C LYS A 89 8.92 19.43 8.72
N GLU A 90 7.90 19.94 8.02
CA GLU A 90 6.72 20.49 8.67
C GLU A 90 5.91 19.40 9.37
N GLU A 91 5.76 18.24 8.75
CA GLU A 91 5.06 17.11 9.35
C GLU A 91 5.78 16.59 10.59
N ILE A 92 7.11 16.52 10.54
CA ILE A 92 7.92 16.12 11.71
C ILE A 92 7.75 17.16 12.83
N ALA A 93 7.74 18.45 12.51
CA ALA A 93 7.54 19.52 13.48
C ALA A 93 6.17 19.45 14.16
N LYS A 94 5.15 18.90 13.47
CA LYS A 94 3.82 18.70 14.03
C LYS A 94 3.71 17.44 14.89
N GLY A 95 4.80 16.73 15.12
CA GLY A 95 4.84 15.54 15.94
C GLY A 95 4.49 14.24 15.22
N MET A 96 4.39 14.26 13.89
CA MET A 96 4.17 13.04 13.12
C MET A 96 5.43 12.17 13.17
N LYS A 97 5.22 10.85 13.30
CA LYS A 97 6.30 9.89 13.35
C LYS A 97 6.56 9.29 11.97
N PRO A 98 7.83 9.11 11.56
CA PRO A 98 8.14 8.41 10.32
C PRO A 98 7.58 7.00 10.31
N PHE A 99 7.09 6.56 9.16
CA PHE A 99 6.64 5.19 8.95
C PHE A 99 7.57 4.53 7.92
N SER A 100 8.24 3.45 8.32
CA SER A 100 9.14 2.71 7.44
C SER A 100 8.58 1.32 7.15
N GLY A 101 7.43 1.28 6.49
CA GLY A 101 6.78 0.03 6.14
C GLY A 101 6.20 0.10 4.74
N TRP A 102 5.14 -0.67 4.53
CA TRP A 102 4.49 -0.78 3.23
C TRP A 102 3.01 -0.45 3.35
N ALA A 103 2.47 0.18 2.33
CA ALA A 103 1.03 0.40 2.20
C ALA A 103 0.49 -0.63 1.20
N ILE A 104 -0.41 -1.48 1.66
CA ILE A 104 -0.90 -2.62 0.90
C ILE A 104 -2.26 -2.28 0.30
N ASN A 105 -2.42 -2.56 -0.99
CA ASN A 105 -3.73 -2.51 -1.63
C ASN A 105 -4.47 -3.80 -1.29
N THR A 106 -5.39 -3.71 -0.33
CA THR A 106 -6.09 -4.89 0.19
C THR A 106 -7.00 -5.55 -0.85
N ARG A 107 -7.31 -4.87 -1.95
CA ARG A 107 -8.03 -5.48 -3.07
C ARG A 107 -7.24 -6.60 -3.73
N CYS A 108 -5.92 -6.61 -3.53
CA CYS A 108 -5.04 -7.66 -4.07
C CYS A 108 -4.90 -8.87 -3.16
N LEU A 109 -5.46 -8.82 -1.95
CA LEU A 109 -5.40 -9.96 -1.02
C LEU A 109 -6.39 -11.04 -1.44
N GLU A 110 -5.96 -12.30 -1.35
CA GLU A 110 -6.75 -13.44 -1.83
C GLU A 110 -7.84 -13.89 -0.86
N ASN A 111 -7.59 -13.78 0.46
CA ASN A 111 -8.49 -14.32 1.49
C ASN A 111 -9.09 -13.24 2.37
N PHE A 112 -9.36 -12.08 1.84
CA PHE A 112 -9.78 -10.95 2.65
C PHE A 112 -11.20 -10.52 2.29
N ASP A 113 -12.07 -10.37 3.31
CA ASP A 113 -13.45 -9.94 3.14
C ASP A 113 -13.52 -8.41 3.08
N LEU A 114 -13.46 -7.87 1.86
CA LEU A 114 -13.53 -6.43 1.63
C LEU A 114 -14.92 -5.85 1.87
N GLU A 115 -15.98 -6.63 1.79
CA GLU A 115 -17.34 -6.12 1.94
C GLU A 115 -17.65 -5.71 3.37
N ASN A 116 -17.16 -6.47 4.34
CA ASN A 116 -17.50 -6.29 5.75
C ASN A 116 -16.45 -5.53 6.56
N VAL A 117 -15.32 -5.17 5.95
CA VAL A 117 -14.30 -4.40 6.67
C VAL A 117 -14.68 -2.92 6.74
N PRO A 118 -14.54 -2.27 7.92
CA PRO A 118 -14.77 -0.82 8.03
C PRO A 118 -13.82 -0.03 7.12
N LYS A 119 -14.35 1.01 6.49
CA LYS A 119 -13.58 1.86 5.58
C LYS A 119 -13.42 3.25 6.18
N LYS A 120 -12.17 3.63 6.47
CA LYS A 120 -11.83 4.90 7.08
C LYS A 120 -11.41 5.90 6.01
N GLN A 121 -12.13 7.02 5.93
CA GLN A 121 -11.82 8.09 4.97
C GLN A 121 -10.58 8.87 5.43
N ILE A 122 -9.64 9.07 4.52
CA ILE A 122 -8.43 9.86 4.75
C ILE A 122 -8.44 11.03 3.79
N GLN A 123 -8.31 12.24 4.32
CA GLN A 123 -8.29 13.46 3.52
C GLN A 123 -6.87 13.75 3.03
N GLY A 124 -6.34 12.86 2.20
CA GLY A 124 -5.00 13.02 1.63
C GLY A 124 -4.86 14.26 0.76
N SER A 125 -5.96 14.75 0.19
CA SER A 125 -5.99 15.99 -0.58
C SER A 125 -5.67 17.22 0.28
N ALA A 126 -5.83 17.12 1.60
CA ALA A 126 -5.54 18.22 2.53
C ALA A 126 -4.12 18.18 3.10
N LEU A 127 -3.34 17.17 2.76
CA LEU A 127 -1.97 17.00 3.28
C LEU A 127 -0.92 17.61 2.36
#